data_8a6e3e6a735c3523f9fbb47f798b8e66
#
_entry.id   8a6e3e6a735c3523f9fbb47f798b8e66
#
_cell.length_a   1.000
_cell.length_b   1.000
_cell.length_c   1.000
_cell.angle_alpha   90.00
_cell.angle_beta   90.00
_cell.angle_gamma   90.00
#
_symmetry.space_group_name_H-M   'P 1'
#
loop_
_entity.id
_entity.type
_entity.pdbx_description
1 polymer ?
#
loop_
_entity_poly.entity_id
_entity_poly.type
_entity_poly.pdbx_seq_one_letter_code
_entity_poly.pdbx_strand_id
1 'polypeptide(L)'
;MTEPTASHNSGPDKARVIAIIPARGGSKGLPGKNLKMLGGMPLIAHSVVHAIESGVCDRVLVTTDNEEIRAAAEAAGAWTPFLREAELAQDLTPTEPVLKDALERAEALDGVSYDIVVFLQPTDIFREPEWIARAVDTLKTRPEIDCCFVANKTHKNFWVQEDDGSWTRVFDWMAIYGPRQTRKPLFREDTGIASALRSELIRAGRRTGDKAEIIQIDNTASGIDIHDAFDFHLAETALEWRKRNR
;
A
#
# COMPACT_ATOMS: atom_id res chain seq x y z
N MET A 1 -23.01 -39.69 15.90
CA MET A 1 -22.19 -39.28 14.77
C MET A 1 -21.67 -37.89 15.14
N THR A 2 -20.44 -37.84 15.62
CA THR A 2 -19.76 -36.62 16.07
C THR A 2 -18.94 -36.10 14.90
N GLU A 3 -19.25 -34.86 14.47
CA GLU A 3 -18.44 -34.16 13.45
C GLU A 3 -17.04 -33.86 14.00
N PRO A 4 -16.00 -33.97 13.18
CA PRO A 4 -14.65 -33.63 13.59
C PRO A 4 -14.49 -32.10 13.56
N THR A 5 -14.36 -31.48 14.73
CA THR A 5 -13.83 -30.13 14.89
C THR A 5 -12.39 -30.10 14.34
N ALA A 6 -12.20 -29.42 13.21
CA ALA A 6 -10.89 -29.14 12.69
C ALA A 6 -10.15 -28.20 13.67
N SER A 7 -9.30 -28.77 14.50
CA SER A 7 -8.34 -28.04 15.31
C SER A 7 -7.29 -27.45 14.38
N HIS A 8 -7.34 -26.14 14.16
CA HIS A 8 -6.22 -25.40 13.57
C HIS A 8 -5.07 -25.40 14.60
N ASN A 9 -4.20 -26.36 14.45
CA ASN A 9 -2.95 -26.44 15.22
C ASN A 9 -1.93 -25.50 14.56
N SER A 10 -1.99 -24.21 14.90
CA SER A 10 -0.91 -23.25 14.60
C SER A 10 0.17 -23.45 15.65
N GLY A 11 1.31 -24.03 15.23
CA GLY A 11 2.51 -24.09 16.06
C GLY A 11 2.94 -22.68 16.48
N PRO A 12 3.61 -22.51 17.64
CA PRO A 12 4.12 -21.21 18.08
C PRO A 12 5.26 -20.81 17.13
N ASP A 13 5.12 -19.70 16.41
CA ASP A 13 6.20 -18.92 15.79
C ASP A 13 5.99 -18.42 14.35
N LYS A 14 4.79 -18.37 13.81
CA LYS A 14 4.61 -17.71 12.51
C LYS A 14 3.88 -16.37 12.70
N ALA A 15 4.62 -15.25 12.55
CA ALA A 15 4.03 -13.92 12.56
C ALA A 15 2.86 -13.82 11.58
N ARG A 16 1.67 -13.41 12.07
CA ARG A 16 0.45 -13.26 11.28
C ARG A 16 0.47 -11.95 10.53
N VAL A 17 0.08 -12.01 9.27
CA VAL A 17 0.14 -10.88 8.32
C VAL A 17 -1.22 -10.59 7.75
N ILE A 18 -1.67 -9.33 7.85
CA ILE A 18 -2.87 -8.85 7.19
C ILE A 18 -2.51 -7.77 6.17
N ALA A 19 -2.98 -7.90 4.93
CA ALA A 19 -2.98 -6.79 3.99
C ALA A 19 -4.25 -5.95 4.19
N ILE A 20 -4.12 -4.63 4.29
CA ILE A 20 -5.24 -3.68 4.39
C ILE A 20 -5.18 -2.73 3.20
N ILE A 21 -6.27 -2.71 2.42
CA ILE A 21 -6.42 -1.94 1.20
C ILE A 21 -7.62 -0.99 1.37
N PRO A 22 -7.39 0.28 1.72
CA PRO A 22 -8.47 1.25 1.84
C PRO A 22 -8.92 1.75 0.47
N ALA A 23 -10.22 1.61 0.17
CA ALA A 23 -10.83 2.00 -1.10
C ALA A 23 -12.19 2.67 -0.88
N ARG A 24 -12.23 4.00 -0.79
CA ARG A 24 -13.49 4.73 -0.63
C ARG A 24 -14.25 4.90 -1.95
N GLY A 25 -15.59 5.06 -1.87
CA GLY A 25 -16.47 5.30 -3.01
C GLY A 25 -16.32 6.71 -3.61
N GLY A 26 -16.11 7.72 -2.74
CA GLY A 26 -16.11 9.14 -3.09
C GLY A 26 -14.77 9.65 -3.68
N SER A 27 -14.35 9.19 -4.86
CA SER A 27 -13.14 9.70 -5.53
C SER A 27 -13.42 10.99 -6.28
N LYS A 28 -12.81 12.13 -5.88
CA LYS A 28 -13.04 13.44 -6.52
C LYS A 28 -12.30 13.62 -7.86
N GLY A 29 -11.03 13.26 -7.92
CA GLY A 29 -10.21 13.46 -9.14
C GLY A 29 -10.63 12.57 -10.30
N LEU A 30 -11.14 11.36 -10.00
CA LEU A 30 -11.67 10.42 -10.98
C LEU A 30 -12.88 9.69 -10.37
N PRO A 31 -14.12 10.13 -10.62
CA PRO A 31 -15.32 9.50 -10.08
C PRO A 31 -15.41 8.01 -10.40
N GLY A 32 -15.76 7.21 -9.38
CA GLY A 32 -15.84 5.75 -9.52
C GLY A 32 -14.49 5.06 -9.78
N LYS A 33 -13.38 5.71 -9.48
CA LYS A 33 -12.02 5.28 -9.80
C LYS A 33 -11.75 3.81 -9.49
N ASN A 34 -12.10 3.35 -8.30
CA ASN A 34 -11.80 2.00 -7.82
C ASN A 34 -12.52 0.89 -8.62
N LEU A 35 -13.61 1.24 -9.31
CA LEU A 35 -14.39 0.34 -10.16
C LEU A 35 -14.05 0.45 -11.66
N LYS A 36 -13.26 1.45 -12.07
CA LYS A 36 -12.86 1.58 -13.47
C LYS A 36 -12.01 0.40 -13.90
N MET A 37 -12.38 -0.12 -15.07
CA MET A 37 -11.68 -1.25 -15.69
C MET A 37 -10.34 -0.82 -16.24
N LEU A 38 -9.27 -1.45 -15.78
CA LEU A 38 -7.91 -1.21 -16.21
C LEU A 38 -7.21 -2.54 -16.45
N GLY A 39 -6.68 -2.75 -17.63
CA GLY A 39 -6.00 -4.00 -17.96
C GLY A 39 -6.87 -5.27 -17.92
N GLY A 40 -8.22 -5.13 -17.89
CA GLY A 40 -9.18 -6.24 -17.87
C GLY A 40 -9.81 -6.53 -16.49
N MET A 41 -9.47 -5.76 -15.44
CA MET A 41 -10.07 -5.90 -14.13
C MET A 41 -10.31 -4.53 -13.46
N PRO A 42 -11.22 -4.41 -12.49
CA PRO A 42 -11.41 -3.17 -11.73
C PRO A 42 -10.13 -2.73 -11.02
N LEU A 43 -9.93 -1.42 -10.89
CA LEU A 43 -8.71 -0.87 -10.27
C LEU A 43 -8.43 -1.47 -8.88
N ILE A 44 -9.46 -1.62 -8.03
CA ILE A 44 -9.32 -2.23 -6.71
C ILE A 44 -8.78 -3.66 -6.76
N ALA A 45 -9.16 -4.43 -7.78
CA ALA A 45 -8.77 -5.83 -7.92
C ALA A 45 -7.26 -6.02 -8.09
N HIS A 46 -6.54 -5.07 -8.72
CA HIS A 46 -5.08 -5.15 -8.87
C HIS A 46 -4.36 -5.29 -7.53
N SER A 47 -4.74 -4.47 -6.54
CA SER A 47 -4.10 -4.54 -5.22
C SER A 47 -4.45 -5.82 -4.47
N VAL A 48 -5.67 -6.31 -4.61
CA VAL A 48 -6.11 -7.59 -4.02
C VAL A 48 -5.31 -8.75 -4.61
N VAL A 49 -5.24 -8.83 -5.93
CA VAL A 49 -4.49 -9.89 -6.64
C VAL A 49 -3.03 -9.87 -6.25
N HIS A 50 -2.36 -8.71 -6.26
CA HIS A 50 -0.95 -8.61 -5.88
C HIS A 50 -0.70 -9.02 -4.42
N ALA A 51 -1.61 -8.69 -3.49
CA ALA A 51 -1.51 -9.13 -2.11
C ALA A 51 -1.62 -10.65 -1.98
N ILE A 52 -2.56 -11.28 -2.71
CA ILE A 52 -2.74 -12.73 -2.73
C ILE A 52 -1.53 -13.41 -3.37
N GLU A 53 -1.09 -12.94 -4.54
CA GLU A 53 0.05 -13.50 -5.29
C GLU A 53 1.37 -13.37 -4.54
N SER A 54 1.49 -12.42 -3.60
CA SER A 54 2.68 -12.33 -2.74
C SER A 54 2.89 -13.56 -1.85
N GLY A 55 1.83 -14.30 -1.55
CA GLY A 55 1.85 -15.53 -0.76
C GLY A 55 2.19 -15.36 0.72
N VAL A 56 2.33 -14.12 1.21
CA VAL A 56 2.77 -13.84 2.59
C VAL A 56 1.68 -13.34 3.52
N CYS A 57 0.50 -12.97 2.97
CA CYS A 57 -0.62 -12.44 3.74
C CYS A 57 -1.58 -13.57 4.17
N ASP A 58 -1.84 -13.69 5.46
CA ASP A 58 -2.85 -14.63 5.99
C ASP A 58 -4.28 -14.13 5.72
N ARG A 59 -4.47 -12.79 5.61
CA ARG A 59 -5.71 -12.14 5.19
C ARG A 59 -5.43 -10.99 4.22
N VAL A 60 -6.35 -10.77 3.27
CA VAL A 60 -6.36 -9.60 2.40
C VAL A 60 -7.68 -8.88 2.62
N LEU A 61 -7.66 -7.80 3.39
CA LEU A 61 -8.81 -7.01 3.77
C LEU A 61 -8.95 -5.78 2.88
N VAL A 62 -10.10 -5.60 2.28
CA VAL A 62 -10.49 -4.30 1.69
C VAL A 62 -11.46 -3.60 2.62
N THR A 63 -11.14 -2.37 3.03
CA THR A 63 -12.04 -1.51 3.80
C THR A 63 -12.62 -0.42 2.90
N THR A 64 -13.94 -0.43 2.75
CA THR A 64 -14.69 0.47 1.86
C THR A 64 -16.04 0.85 2.46
N ASP A 65 -16.54 2.01 2.09
CA ASP A 65 -17.89 2.54 2.39
C ASP A 65 -18.90 2.27 1.26
N ASN A 66 -18.49 1.55 0.19
CA ASN A 66 -19.29 1.37 -1.01
C ASN A 66 -19.48 -0.11 -1.35
N GLU A 67 -20.74 -0.54 -1.50
CA GLU A 67 -21.10 -1.94 -1.77
C GLU A 67 -20.62 -2.47 -3.14
N GLU A 68 -20.52 -1.63 -4.16
CA GLU A 68 -20.03 -2.05 -5.46
C GLU A 68 -18.51 -2.32 -5.40
N ILE A 69 -17.75 -1.48 -4.67
CA ILE A 69 -16.31 -1.69 -4.44
C ILE A 69 -16.10 -2.96 -3.62
N ARG A 70 -16.96 -3.17 -2.59
CA ARG A 70 -16.97 -4.38 -1.78
C ARG A 70 -17.11 -5.62 -2.66
N ALA A 71 -18.18 -5.65 -3.48
CA ALA A 71 -18.44 -6.78 -4.38
C ALA A 71 -17.30 -7.04 -5.38
N ALA A 72 -16.71 -5.97 -5.95
CA ALA A 72 -15.57 -6.08 -6.85
C ALA A 72 -14.31 -6.63 -6.15
N ALA A 73 -14.07 -6.23 -4.90
CA ALA A 73 -12.96 -6.72 -4.10
C ALA A 73 -13.15 -8.19 -3.70
N GLU A 74 -14.36 -8.60 -3.30
CA GLU A 74 -14.71 -9.99 -2.99
C GLU A 74 -14.56 -10.89 -4.22
N ALA A 75 -14.99 -10.42 -5.39
CA ALA A 75 -14.81 -11.14 -6.65
C ALA A 75 -13.32 -11.35 -7.00
N ALA A 76 -12.43 -10.48 -6.52
CA ALA A 76 -10.98 -10.62 -6.66
C ALA A 76 -10.33 -11.47 -5.54
N GLY A 77 -11.10 -11.93 -4.55
CA GLY A 77 -10.63 -12.78 -3.45
C GLY A 77 -10.34 -12.05 -2.15
N ALA A 78 -10.72 -10.79 -2.00
CA ALA A 78 -10.57 -10.07 -0.75
C ALA A 78 -11.61 -10.50 0.29
N TRP A 79 -11.25 -10.34 1.56
CA TRP A 79 -12.15 -10.41 2.69
C TRP A 79 -12.69 -9.01 3.02
N THR A 80 -14.03 -8.83 3.01
CA THR A 80 -14.67 -7.52 3.22
C THR A 80 -15.85 -7.66 4.18
N PRO A 81 -15.58 -8.03 5.46
CA PRO A 81 -16.63 -8.46 6.39
C PRO A 81 -17.52 -7.33 6.90
N PHE A 82 -17.17 -6.08 6.64
CA PHE A 82 -17.89 -4.90 7.07
C PHE A 82 -17.76 -3.75 6.07
N LEU A 83 -18.71 -2.83 6.12
CA LEU A 83 -18.55 -1.51 5.51
C LEU A 83 -17.85 -0.56 6.49
N ARG A 84 -17.05 0.34 5.94
CA ARG A 84 -16.40 1.41 6.67
C ARG A 84 -17.43 2.46 7.07
N GLU A 85 -17.32 2.96 8.28
CA GLU A 85 -18.17 4.04 8.78
C GLU A 85 -17.96 5.33 7.95
N ALA A 86 -19.05 6.09 7.76
CA ALA A 86 -19.05 7.29 6.92
C ALA A 86 -18.05 8.36 7.38
N GLU A 87 -17.83 8.45 8.70
CA GLU A 87 -16.85 9.36 9.31
C GLU A 87 -15.42 9.07 8.87
N LEU A 88 -15.11 7.80 8.60
CA LEU A 88 -13.80 7.34 8.12
C LEU A 88 -13.70 7.33 6.59
N ALA A 89 -14.76 7.71 5.87
CA ALA A 89 -14.81 7.73 4.41
C ALA A 89 -14.77 9.15 3.81
N GLN A 90 -14.61 10.18 4.64
CA GLN A 90 -14.60 11.59 4.22
C GLN A 90 -13.32 11.94 3.44
N ASP A 91 -13.40 13.02 2.65
CA ASP A 91 -12.30 13.45 1.77
C ASP A 91 -11.00 13.78 2.50
N LEU A 92 -11.11 14.36 3.68
CA LEU A 92 -9.97 14.80 4.49
C LEU A 92 -9.60 13.80 5.59
N THR A 93 -10.24 12.62 5.64
CA THR A 93 -9.90 11.61 6.62
C THR A 93 -8.50 11.06 6.34
N PRO A 94 -7.56 11.18 7.29
CA PRO A 94 -6.23 10.59 7.15
C PRO A 94 -6.30 9.06 7.01
N THR A 95 -5.26 8.48 6.44
CA THR A 95 -5.21 7.02 6.24
C THR A 95 -5.05 6.25 7.56
N GLU A 96 -4.34 6.82 8.52
CA GLU A 96 -3.98 6.18 9.79
C GLU A 96 -5.20 5.71 10.61
N PRO A 97 -6.21 6.54 10.89
CA PRO A 97 -7.42 6.09 11.58
C PRO A 97 -8.20 5.03 10.79
N VAL A 98 -8.17 5.07 9.45
CA VAL A 98 -8.81 4.06 8.61
C VAL A 98 -8.12 2.71 8.75
N LEU A 99 -6.79 2.68 8.76
CA LEU A 99 -6.02 1.45 8.94
C LEU A 99 -6.20 0.88 10.35
N LYS A 100 -6.25 1.75 11.36
CA LYS A 100 -6.46 1.35 12.76
C LYS A 100 -7.84 0.69 12.95
N ASP A 101 -8.90 1.35 12.51
CA ASP A 101 -10.26 0.80 12.56
C ASP A 101 -10.34 -0.56 11.85
N ALA A 102 -9.77 -0.63 10.64
CA ALA A 102 -9.78 -1.85 9.84
C ALA A 102 -9.04 -3.01 10.55
N LEU A 103 -7.87 -2.73 11.15
CA LEU A 103 -7.10 -3.72 11.90
C LEU A 103 -7.86 -4.21 13.13
N GLU A 104 -8.35 -3.31 13.97
CA GLU A 104 -9.03 -3.62 15.23
C GLU A 104 -10.32 -4.43 14.97
N ARG A 105 -11.10 -4.06 13.96
CA ARG A 105 -12.31 -4.81 13.56
C ARG A 105 -11.96 -6.18 12.96
N ALA A 106 -10.91 -6.27 12.16
CA ALA A 106 -10.46 -7.55 11.61
C ALA A 106 -10.02 -8.51 12.72
N GLU A 107 -9.23 -8.04 13.69
CA GLU A 107 -8.79 -8.83 14.83
C GLU A 107 -9.97 -9.32 15.69
N ALA A 108 -10.95 -8.45 15.93
CA ALA A 108 -12.15 -8.80 16.68
C ALA A 108 -12.98 -9.88 15.99
N LEU A 109 -13.08 -9.84 14.64
CA LEU A 109 -13.85 -10.82 13.85
C LEU A 109 -13.12 -12.15 13.66
N ASP A 110 -11.82 -12.11 13.45
CA ASP A 110 -10.99 -13.33 13.27
C ASP A 110 -10.63 -13.99 14.63
N GLY A 111 -10.78 -13.27 15.76
CA GLY A 111 -10.39 -13.75 17.09
C GLY A 111 -8.88 -13.94 17.25
N VAL A 112 -8.07 -13.20 16.48
CA VAL A 112 -6.60 -13.29 16.47
C VAL A 112 -5.98 -11.91 16.40
N SER A 113 -4.73 -11.76 16.87
CA SER A 113 -3.93 -10.56 16.62
C SER A 113 -3.05 -10.75 15.39
N TYR A 114 -2.87 -9.68 14.63
CA TYR A 114 -1.92 -9.61 13.53
C TYR A 114 -0.64 -8.89 13.99
N ASP A 115 0.51 -9.44 13.62
CA ASP A 115 1.83 -8.90 13.98
C ASP A 115 2.32 -7.87 12.96
N ILE A 116 1.95 -8.09 11.69
CA ILE A 116 2.38 -7.26 10.56
C ILE A 116 1.16 -6.84 9.74
N VAL A 117 1.07 -5.54 9.46
CA VAL A 117 0.13 -4.97 8.50
C VAL A 117 0.86 -4.66 7.21
N VAL A 118 0.35 -5.13 6.09
CA VAL A 118 0.74 -4.69 4.74
C VAL A 118 -0.26 -3.62 4.29
N PHE A 119 0.22 -2.42 4.02
CA PHE A 119 -0.59 -1.33 3.47
C PHE A 119 -0.39 -1.23 1.98
N LEU A 120 -1.50 -1.22 1.22
CA LEU A 120 -1.50 -1.08 -0.24
C LEU A 120 -2.56 -0.08 -0.67
N GLN A 121 -2.22 0.82 -1.60
CA GLN A 121 -3.20 1.70 -2.24
C GLN A 121 -3.69 1.11 -3.57
N PRO A 122 -4.99 1.23 -3.89
CA PRO A 122 -5.54 0.78 -5.17
C PRO A 122 -4.91 1.46 -6.38
N THR A 123 -4.42 2.70 -6.21
CA THR A 123 -3.87 3.56 -7.25
C THR A 123 -2.50 3.15 -7.76
N ASP A 124 -1.77 2.34 -6.99
CA ASP A 124 -0.42 1.88 -7.30
C ASP A 124 -0.45 0.50 -7.97
N ILE A 125 -0.88 0.44 -9.23
CA ILE A 125 -1.10 -0.83 -9.95
C ILE A 125 0.18 -1.49 -10.47
N PHE A 126 1.31 -0.77 -10.54
CA PHE A 126 2.56 -1.28 -11.10
C PHE A 126 3.49 -1.88 -10.04
N ARG A 127 2.93 -2.27 -8.86
CA ARG A 127 3.66 -3.04 -7.86
C ARG A 127 3.91 -4.46 -8.35
N GLU A 128 4.97 -5.06 -7.83
CA GLU A 128 5.25 -6.48 -8.03
C GLU A 128 4.98 -7.22 -6.70
N PRO A 129 4.34 -8.41 -6.73
CA PRO A 129 4.05 -9.19 -5.51
C PRO A 129 5.28 -9.49 -4.66
N GLU A 130 6.44 -9.65 -5.30
CA GLU A 130 7.73 -9.91 -4.64
C GLU A 130 8.17 -8.76 -3.73
N TRP A 131 7.76 -7.52 -4.01
CA TRP A 131 8.08 -6.40 -3.13
C TRP A 131 7.30 -6.47 -1.81
N ILE A 132 6.05 -6.96 -1.86
CA ILE A 132 5.24 -7.22 -0.67
C ILE A 132 5.90 -8.33 0.15
N ALA A 133 6.23 -9.43 -0.49
CA ALA A 133 6.90 -10.57 0.17
C ALA A 133 8.21 -10.14 0.84
N ARG A 134 9.04 -9.39 0.12
CA ARG A 134 10.32 -8.88 0.63
C ARG A 134 10.13 -7.93 1.83
N ALA A 135 9.12 -7.04 1.79
CA ALA A 135 8.85 -6.14 2.90
C ALA A 135 8.44 -6.91 4.17
N VAL A 136 7.57 -7.90 4.03
CA VAL A 136 7.14 -8.77 5.14
C VAL A 136 8.31 -9.60 5.69
N ASP A 137 9.11 -10.21 4.82
CA ASP A 137 10.27 -11.03 5.23
C ASP A 137 11.33 -10.21 5.96
N THR A 138 11.51 -8.94 5.57
CA THR A 138 12.38 -8.02 6.29
C THR A 138 11.94 -7.88 7.76
N LEU A 139 10.63 -7.67 8.01
CA LEU A 139 10.14 -7.54 9.38
C LEU A 139 10.18 -8.87 10.15
N LYS A 140 9.98 -10.02 9.48
CA LYS A 140 10.06 -11.33 10.12
C LYS A 140 11.49 -11.67 10.56
N THR A 141 12.49 -11.25 9.80
CA THR A 141 13.90 -11.60 10.04
C THR A 141 14.67 -10.55 10.83
N ARG A 142 14.16 -9.32 10.90
CA ARG A 142 14.81 -8.18 11.53
C ARG A 142 13.88 -7.51 12.57
N PRO A 143 13.85 -8.01 13.81
CA PRO A 143 12.93 -7.52 14.85
C PRO A 143 13.18 -6.07 15.26
N GLU A 144 14.37 -5.53 14.99
CA GLU A 144 14.73 -4.13 15.25
C GLU A 144 14.12 -3.15 14.25
N ILE A 145 13.58 -3.63 13.11
CA ILE A 145 12.94 -2.78 12.07
C ILE A 145 11.45 -2.63 12.35
N ASP A 146 10.97 -1.40 12.31
CA ASP A 146 9.57 -1.05 12.57
C ASP A 146 8.70 -1.15 11.32
N CYS A 147 9.25 -0.74 10.18
CA CYS A 147 8.56 -0.77 8.89
C CYS A 147 9.54 -0.99 7.73
N CYS A 148 9.03 -1.58 6.66
CA CYS A 148 9.76 -1.76 5.41
C CYS A 148 8.86 -1.36 4.25
N PHE A 149 9.32 -0.48 3.37
CA PHE A 149 8.53 0.00 2.24
C PHE A 149 9.36 0.19 0.98
N VAL A 150 8.65 0.26 -0.14
CA VAL A 150 9.23 0.52 -1.45
C VAL A 150 9.47 2.02 -1.63
N ALA A 151 10.63 2.39 -2.18
CA ALA A 151 10.91 3.75 -2.58
C ALA A 151 11.58 3.85 -3.95
N ASN A 152 11.15 4.85 -4.71
CA ASN A 152 11.72 5.18 -5.99
C ASN A 152 12.92 6.12 -5.85
N LYS A 153 14.02 5.75 -6.50
CA LYS A 153 15.23 6.56 -6.55
C LYS A 153 15.03 7.80 -7.43
N THR A 154 15.41 8.96 -6.93
CA THR A 154 15.43 10.21 -7.68
C THR A 154 16.75 10.97 -7.54
N HIS A 155 17.16 11.67 -8.60
CA HIS A 155 18.30 12.58 -8.61
C HIS A 155 17.86 14.05 -8.79
N LYS A 156 16.57 14.32 -8.57
CA LYS A 156 16.03 15.68 -8.63
C LYS A 156 16.45 16.49 -7.40
N ASN A 157 16.60 17.79 -7.56
CA ASN A 157 16.80 18.71 -6.46
C ASN A 157 15.44 19.16 -5.93
N PHE A 158 15.37 19.36 -4.62
CA PHE A 158 14.17 19.80 -3.95
C PHE A 158 14.41 21.15 -3.24
N TRP A 159 13.37 21.97 -3.22
CA TRP A 159 13.34 23.26 -2.58
C TRP A 159 12.13 23.32 -1.68
N VAL A 160 12.23 24.05 -0.59
CA VAL A 160 11.12 24.38 0.31
C VAL A 160 10.91 25.88 0.27
N GLN A 161 9.65 26.32 0.29
CA GLN A 161 9.29 27.71 0.49
C GLN A 161 9.15 27.95 1.99
N GLU A 162 9.91 28.91 2.50
CA GLU A 162 9.86 29.33 3.89
C GLU A 162 8.62 30.22 4.14
N ASP A 163 8.27 30.44 5.40
CA ASP A 163 7.12 31.27 5.79
C ASP A 163 7.21 32.72 5.32
N ASP A 164 8.42 33.25 5.13
CA ASP A 164 8.68 34.59 4.59
C ASP A 164 8.59 34.66 3.05
N GLY A 165 8.29 33.54 2.39
CA GLY A 165 8.19 33.43 0.94
C GLY A 165 9.52 33.19 0.23
N SER A 166 10.65 33.15 0.93
CA SER A 166 11.95 32.79 0.36
C SER A 166 12.05 31.29 0.05
N TRP A 167 13.06 30.90 -0.76
CA TRP A 167 13.26 29.51 -1.16
C TRP A 167 14.61 29.02 -0.68
N THR A 168 14.61 27.87 0.00
CA THR A 168 15.83 27.17 0.42
C THR A 168 15.91 25.77 -0.19
N ARG A 169 17.14 25.27 -0.36
CA ARG A 169 17.34 23.87 -0.76
C ARG A 169 17.11 22.96 0.44
N VAL A 170 16.44 21.83 0.21
CA VAL A 170 16.21 20.84 1.28
C VAL A 170 17.53 20.33 1.88
N PHE A 171 18.59 20.23 1.07
CA PHE A 171 19.94 19.88 1.54
C PHE A 171 20.99 20.72 0.84
N ASP A 172 21.99 21.21 1.57
CA ASP A 172 23.08 22.07 1.06
C ASP A 172 23.87 21.42 -0.10
N TRP A 173 24.11 20.11 -0.02
CA TRP A 173 24.82 19.38 -1.06
C TRP A 173 24.12 19.39 -2.43
N MET A 174 22.83 19.73 -2.49
CA MET A 174 22.08 19.91 -3.75
C MET A 174 22.55 21.14 -4.54
N ALA A 175 23.37 22.02 -3.95
CA ALA A 175 23.98 23.13 -4.67
C ALA A 175 25.05 22.66 -5.68
N ILE A 176 25.58 21.45 -5.49
CA ILE A 176 26.61 20.89 -6.36
C ILE A 176 25.96 20.14 -7.52
N TYR A 177 25.99 20.75 -8.70
CA TYR A 177 25.46 20.13 -9.92
C TYR A 177 26.54 19.26 -10.57
N GLY A 178 26.29 17.97 -10.63
CA GLY A 178 27.13 16.99 -11.31
C GLY A 178 26.32 16.08 -12.23
N PRO A 179 26.96 15.22 -13.00
CA PRO A 179 26.30 14.19 -13.79
C PRO A 179 25.41 13.30 -12.92
N ARG A 180 24.28 12.81 -13.47
CA ARG A 180 23.31 11.97 -12.74
C ARG A 180 23.97 10.78 -12.02
N GLN A 181 25.00 10.21 -12.64
CA GLN A 181 25.72 9.04 -12.15
C GLN A 181 26.52 9.30 -10.86
N THR A 182 26.95 10.55 -10.64
CA THR A 182 27.76 10.95 -9.47
C THR A 182 26.96 11.67 -8.40
N ARG A 183 25.70 12.02 -8.68
CA ARG A 183 24.83 12.71 -7.72
C ARG A 183 24.37 11.75 -6.65
N LYS A 184 24.37 12.21 -5.39
CA LYS A 184 23.75 11.50 -4.27
C LYS A 184 22.25 11.35 -4.56
N PRO A 185 21.69 10.11 -4.55
CA PRO A 185 20.28 9.92 -4.78
C PRO A 185 19.46 10.30 -3.53
N LEU A 186 18.22 10.68 -3.76
CA LEU A 186 17.14 10.63 -2.76
C LEU A 186 16.18 9.50 -3.11
N PHE A 187 15.40 9.11 -2.13
CA PHE A 187 14.37 8.09 -2.30
C PHE A 187 13.03 8.71 -1.96
N ARG A 188 12.11 8.68 -2.93
CA ARG A 188 10.74 9.10 -2.73
C ARG A 188 10.00 7.98 -2.00
N GLU A 189 9.42 8.30 -0.85
CA GLU A 189 8.59 7.38 -0.09
C GLU A 189 7.29 7.10 -0.84
N ASP A 190 7.07 5.85 -1.22
CA ASP A 190 5.87 5.41 -1.94
C ASP A 190 5.22 4.25 -1.15
N THR A 191 4.77 4.56 0.08
CA THR A 191 4.20 3.55 1.00
C THR A 191 2.97 2.85 0.45
N GLY A 192 2.22 3.47 -0.47
CA GLY A 192 1.06 2.87 -1.13
C GLY A 192 1.39 1.74 -2.09
N ILE A 193 2.62 1.70 -2.63
CA ILE A 193 3.04 0.64 -3.54
C ILE A 193 3.15 -0.70 -2.79
N ALA A 194 4.01 -0.76 -1.77
CA ALA A 194 4.14 -1.90 -0.86
C ALA A 194 4.82 -1.44 0.42
N SER A 195 4.14 -1.58 1.54
CA SER A 195 4.63 -1.20 2.85
C SER A 195 4.21 -2.26 3.85
N ALA A 196 5.16 -2.82 4.59
CA ALA A 196 4.91 -3.68 5.73
C ALA A 196 5.29 -2.95 7.02
N LEU A 197 4.43 -3.04 8.04
CA LEU A 197 4.56 -2.32 9.30
C LEU A 197 4.27 -3.26 10.46
N ARG A 198 4.94 -3.07 11.59
CA ARG A 198 4.48 -3.71 12.82
C ARG A 198 3.13 -3.14 13.22
N SER A 199 2.22 -4.01 13.61
CA SER A 199 0.82 -3.62 13.91
C SER A 199 0.72 -2.62 15.05
N GLU A 200 1.69 -2.59 15.96
CA GLU A 200 1.79 -1.61 17.04
C GLU A 200 1.86 -0.17 16.52
N LEU A 201 2.50 0.06 15.36
CA LEU A 201 2.53 1.38 14.74
C LEU A 201 1.13 1.83 14.33
N ILE A 202 0.37 0.93 13.71
CA ILE A 202 -1.03 1.22 13.30
C ILE A 202 -1.90 1.47 14.53
N ARG A 203 -1.78 0.66 15.59
CA ARG A 203 -2.51 0.88 16.85
C ARG A 203 -2.15 2.22 17.49
N ALA A 204 -0.89 2.66 17.34
CA ALA A 204 -0.43 3.99 17.79
C ALA A 204 -0.80 5.14 16.83
N GLY A 205 -1.57 4.89 15.75
CA GLY A 205 -1.97 5.89 14.78
C GLY A 205 -0.84 6.36 13.85
N ARG A 206 0.16 5.51 13.61
CA ARG A 206 1.31 5.79 12.74
C ARG A 206 1.33 4.85 11.54
N ARG A 207 1.73 5.37 10.38
CA ARG A 207 1.87 4.60 9.15
C ARG A 207 3.32 4.30 8.77
N THR A 208 4.27 4.94 9.44
CA THR A 208 5.70 4.67 9.32
C THR A 208 6.35 4.67 10.69
N GLY A 209 7.44 3.89 10.85
CA GLY A 209 8.24 3.84 12.06
C GLY A 209 9.51 4.69 11.94
N ASP A 210 10.29 4.73 13.01
CA ASP A 210 11.55 5.47 13.06
C ASP A 210 12.73 4.62 12.56
N LYS A 211 12.59 3.29 12.59
CA LYS A 211 13.57 2.32 12.10
C LYS A 211 13.04 1.65 10.83
N ALA A 212 13.16 2.37 9.72
CA ALA A 212 12.69 1.92 8.42
C ALA A 212 13.78 1.22 7.61
N GLU A 213 13.39 0.14 6.92
CA GLU A 213 14.16 -0.43 5.80
C GLU A 213 13.52 -0.03 4.48
N ILE A 214 14.34 0.25 3.46
CA ILE A 214 13.85 0.72 2.17
C ILE A 214 14.19 -0.28 1.07
N ILE A 215 13.16 -0.76 0.39
CA ILE A 215 13.30 -1.53 -0.85
C ILE A 215 13.46 -0.56 -2.00
N GLN A 216 14.68 -0.43 -2.47
CA GLN A 216 14.96 0.42 -3.62
C GLN A 216 14.49 -0.27 -4.90
N ILE A 217 13.67 0.45 -5.67
CA ILE A 217 13.23 -0.01 -6.99
C ILE A 217 13.67 0.98 -8.07
N ASP A 218 13.91 0.45 -9.26
CA ASP A 218 14.16 1.22 -10.48
C ASP A 218 13.14 0.82 -11.55
N ASN A 219 11.87 1.09 -11.25
CA ASN A 219 10.74 0.79 -12.12
C ASN A 219 9.99 2.09 -12.44
N THR A 220 10.19 2.62 -13.63
CA THR A 220 9.60 3.89 -14.05
C THR A 220 8.07 3.87 -14.01
N ALA A 221 7.44 2.74 -14.31
CA ALA A 221 5.98 2.62 -14.28
C ALA A 221 5.40 2.67 -12.85
N SER A 222 6.16 2.23 -11.82
CA SER A 222 5.72 2.31 -10.44
C SER A 222 5.57 3.75 -9.92
N GLY A 223 6.06 4.73 -10.67
CA GLY A 223 5.82 6.15 -10.39
C GLY A 223 4.46 6.67 -10.87
N ILE A 224 3.64 5.85 -11.53
CA ILE A 224 2.29 6.22 -11.97
C ILE A 224 1.33 5.92 -10.82
N ASP A 225 0.87 6.97 -10.15
CA ASP A 225 -0.16 6.94 -9.11
C ASP A 225 -1.42 7.59 -9.67
N ILE A 226 -2.53 6.86 -9.70
CA ILE A 226 -3.75 7.25 -10.42
C ILE A 226 -4.58 8.21 -9.56
N HIS A 227 -4.53 9.50 -9.84
CA HIS A 227 -5.33 10.53 -9.19
C HIS A 227 -6.48 11.00 -10.07
N ASP A 228 -6.26 11.17 -11.37
CA ASP A 228 -7.20 11.73 -12.33
C ASP A 228 -7.29 10.90 -13.63
N ALA A 229 -7.99 11.46 -14.63
CA ALA A 229 -8.19 10.80 -15.92
C ALA A 229 -6.90 10.72 -16.76
N PHE A 230 -5.98 11.66 -16.59
CA PHE A 230 -4.71 11.65 -17.31
C PHE A 230 -3.80 10.55 -16.76
N ASP A 231 -3.69 10.41 -15.44
CA ASP A 231 -2.94 9.32 -14.81
C ASP A 231 -3.51 7.95 -15.22
N PHE A 232 -4.86 7.85 -15.29
CA PHE A 232 -5.53 6.63 -15.72
C PHE A 232 -5.14 6.26 -17.16
N HIS A 233 -5.13 7.23 -18.07
CA HIS A 233 -4.69 7.02 -19.46
C HIS A 233 -3.20 6.64 -19.54
N LEU A 234 -2.34 7.24 -18.72
CA LEU A 234 -0.94 6.85 -18.64
C LEU A 234 -0.79 5.40 -18.16
N ALA A 235 -1.58 4.99 -17.17
CA ALA A 235 -1.59 3.63 -16.67
C ALA A 235 -2.04 2.61 -17.73
N GLU A 236 -3.10 2.92 -18.50
CA GLU A 236 -3.53 2.09 -19.64
C GLU A 236 -2.40 1.91 -20.66
N THR A 237 -1.79 3.03 -21.08
CA THR A 237 -0.69 3.02 -22.04
C THR A 237 0.52 2.22 -21.52
N ALA A 238 0.87 2.37 -20.25
CA ALA A 238 1.98 1.63 -19.64
C ALA A 238 1.69 0.13 -19.54
N LEU A 239 0.45 -0.28 -19.26
CA LEU A 239 0.04 -1.69 -19.26
C LEU A 239 0.12 -2.29 -20.67
N GLU A 240 -0.34 -1.59 -21.68
CA GLU A 240 -0.24 -2.04 -23.07
C GLU A 240 1.23 -2.18 -23.51
N TRP A 241 2.07 -1.21 -23.13
CA TRP A 241 3.49 -1.27 -23.42
C TRP A 241 4.16 -2.48 -22.77
N ARG A 242 3.84 -2.75 -21.49
CA ARG A 242 4.34 -3.96 -20.80
C ARG A 242 3.91 -5.26 -21.48
N LYS A 243 2.65 -5.35 -21.96
CA LYS A 243 2.17 -6.54 -22.69
C LYS A 243 2.91 -6.80 -23.98
N ARG A 244 3.33 -5.74 -24.70
CA ARG A 244 4.06 -5.85 -25.98
C ARG A 244 5.56 -6.15 -25.81
N ASN A 245 6.11 -5.88 -24.61
CA ASN A 245 7.56 -5.98 -24.36
C ASN A 245 7.90 -7.06 -23.30
N ARG A 246 6.98 -7.94 -23.00
CA ARG A 246 7.19 -9.22 -22.30
C ARG A 246 7.38 -10.31 -23.35
#